data_7736bb666c2175678f28a0e952c31114
#
_entry.id   7736bb666c2175678f28a0e952c31114
#
_cell.length_a   1.000
_cell.length_b   1.000
_cell.length_c   1.000
_cell.angle_alpha   90.00
_cell.angle_beta   90.00
_cell.angle_gamma   90.00
#
_symmetry.space_group_name_H-M   'P 1'
#
loop_
_entity.id
_entity.type
_entity.pdbx_description
1 polymer ?
#
loop_
_entity_poly.entity_id
_entity_poly.type
_entity_poly.pdbx_seq_one_letter_code
_entity_poly.pdbx_strand_id
1 'polypeptide(L)'
;MLDVGCGSGVLAVASVCFGAQTAFGIDVNEAGLLAAQANARRNRVADRIQFSSIQLSDVKDKYDVVVANIHEDILRQLAGELVTRIAPGGWLGLSGVSPGQVSRLRSAFSNIDFEDVREMQEWNALIGRVNIE
;
A
#
# COMPACT_ATOMS: atom_id res chain seq x y z
N MET A 1 2.83 7.59 -4.93
CA MET A 1 2.23 6.36 -4.38
C MET A 1 2.81 6.10 -3.00
N LEU A 2 2.02 5.61 -2.07
CA LEU A 2 2.44 5.18 -0.73
C LEU A 2 2.35 3.65 -0.63
N ASP A 3 3.40 3.01 -0.13
CA ASP A 3 3.47 1.56 0.11
C ASP A 3 3.65 1.31 1.61
N VAL A 4 2.59 0.82 2.26
CA VAL A 4 2.55 0.60 3.71
C VAL A 4 2.91 -0.85 4.03
N GLY A 5 3.97 -1.04 4.82
CA GLY A 5 4.56 -2.35 5.03
C GLY A 5 5.34 -2.81 3.80
N CYS A 6 6.19 -1.95 3.27
CA CYS A 6 6.80 -2.13 1.94
C CYS A 6 7.82 -3.28 1.84
N GLY A 7 8.32 -3.79 2.97
CA GLY A 7 9.30 -4.88 2.99
C GLY A 7 10.50 -4.60 2.09
N SER A 8 10.75 -5.45 1.13
CA SER A 8 11.84 -5.32 0.14
C SER A 8 11.57 -4.24 -0.93
N GLY A 9 10.46 -3.51 -0.85
CA GLY A 9 10.14 -2.39 -1.72
C GLY A 9 9.63 -2.76 -3.11
N VAL A 10 9.23 -4.00 -3.33
CA VAL A 10 8.86 -4.51 -4.65
C VAL A 10 7.71 -3.72 -5.29
N LEU A 11 6.67 -3.37 -4.51
CA LEU A 11 5.54 -2.60 -5.03
C LEU A 11 5.91 -1.14 -5.30
N ALA A 12 6.67 -0.51 -4.40
CA ALA A 12 7.16 0.86 -4.59
C ALA A 12 8.05 0.97 -5.84
N VAL A 13 8.99 0.06 -5.99
CA VAL A 13 9.88 0.00 -7.17
C VAL A 13 9.08 -0.23 -8.44
N ALA A 14 8.18 -1.23 -8.44
CA ALA A 14 7.34 -1.53 -9.59
C ALA A 14 6.47 -0.34 -9.99
N SER A 15 5.88 0.38 -9.02
CA SER A 15 5.04 1.54 -9.30
C SER A 15 5.77 2.61 -10.10
N VAL A 16 7.00 2.92 -9.74
CA VAL A 16 7.81 3.90 -10.46
C VAL A 16 8.24 3.37 -11.83
N CYS A 17 8.60 2.10 -11.94
CA CYS A 17 8.89 1.45 -13.22
C CYS A 17 7.68 1.48 -14.17
N PHE A 18 6.46 1.44 -13.64
CA PHE A 18 5.22 1.50 -14.41
C PHE A 18 4.64 2.91 -14.60
N GLY A 19 5.34 3.95 -14.18
CA GLY A 19 4.99 5.32 -14.51
C GLY A 19 4.59 6.22 -13.35
N ALA A 20 4.60 5.76 -12.09
CA ALA A 20 4.46 6.65 -10.96
C ALA A 20 5.62 7.64 -10.91
N GLN A 21 5.33 8.90 -10.66
CA GLN A 21 6.38 9.92 -10.57
C GLN A 21 7.29 9.70 -9.37
N THR A 22 6.69 9.42 -8.20
CA THR A 22 7.38 9.16 -6.95
C THR A 22 6.67 8.09 -6.15
N ALA A 23 7.41 7.44 -5.26
CA ALA A 23 6.84 6.51 -4.29
C ALA A 23 7.46 6.75 -2.90
N PHE A 24 6.69 6.44 -1.87
CA PHE A 24 7.14 6.46 -0.50
C PHE A 24 6.80 5.10 0.14
N GLY A 25 7.80 4.38 0.60
CA GLY A 25 7.64 3.09 1.29
C GLY A 25 7.94 3.23 2.78
N ILE A 26 7.06 2.71 3.62
CA ILE A 26 7.26 2.66 5.06
C ILE A 26 7.21 1.22 5.57
N ASP A 27 8.11 0.89 6.48
CA ASP A 27 8.16 -0.41 7.14
C ASP A 27 8.89 -0.28 8.48
N VAL A 28 8.39 -0.95 9.51
CA VAL A 28 9.05 -0.98 10.82
C VAL A 28 10.30 -1.84 10.83
N ASN A 29 10.50 -2.69 9.83
CA ASN A 29 11.65 -3.59 9.70
C ASN A 29 12.78 -2.89 8.92
N GLU A 30 13.80 -2.45 9.63
CA GLU A 30 14.95 -1.75 9.03
C GLU A 30 15.73 -2.63 8.03
N ALA A 31 15.82 -3.93 8.28
CA ALA A 31 16.49 -4.86 7.34
C ALA A 31 15.73 -4.92 6.00
N GLY A 32 14.40 -4.91 6.03
CA GLY A 32 13.58 -4.80 4.83
C GLY A 32 13.82 -3.49 4.08
N LEU A 33 13.95 -2.37 4.80
CA LEU A 33 14.22 -1.06 4.20
C LEU A 33 15.59 -1.01 3.51
N LEU A 34 16.61 -1.64 4.07
CA LEU A 34 17.93 -1.75 3.41
C LEU A 34 17.84 -2.53 2.10
N ALA A 35 17.09 -3.64 2.09
CA ALA A 35 16.83 -4.40 0.88
C ALA A 35 16.03 -3.56 -0.15
N ALA A 36 15.03 -2.81 0.31
CA ALA A 36 14.22 -1.93 -0.53
C ALA A 36 15.07 -0.85 -1.22
N GLN A 37 15.96 -0.22 -0.48
CA GLN A 37 16.90 0.77 -1.01
C GLN A 37 17.83 0.15 -2.06
N ALA A 38 18.36 -1.06 -1.80
CA ALA A 38 19.22 -1.77 -2.75
C ALA A 38 18.45 -2.13 -4.04
N ASN A 39 17.20 -2.57 -3.91
CA ASN A 39 16.34 -2.87 -5.05
C ASN A 39 16.02 -1.63 -5.89
N ALA A 40 15.76 -0.50 -5.24
CA ALA A 40 15.53 0.78 -5.93
C ALA A 40 16.76 1.21 -6.73
N ARG A 41 17.95 1.10 -6.15
CA ARG A 41 19.22 1.39 -6.85
C ARG A 41 19.45 0.46 -8.02
N ARG A 42 19.24 -0.85 -7.83
CA ARG A 42 19.39 -1.86 -8.89
C ARG A 42 18.47 -1.61 -10.08
N ASN A 43 17.28 -1.09 -9.84
CA ASN A 43 16.31 -0.74 -10.87
C ASN A 43 16.42 0.71 -11.36
N ARG A 44 17.42 1.46 -10.90
CA ARG A 44 17.71 2.86 -11.31
C ARG A 44 16.56 3.83 -11.05
N VAL A 45 15.82 3.62 -9.96
CA VAL A 45 14.67 4.47 -9.53
C VAL A 45 14.85 5.04 -8.12
N ALA A 46 16.02 4.88 -7.52
CA ALA A 46 16.30 5.31 -6.14
C ALA A 46 16.10 6.82 -5.92
N ASP A 47 16.30 7.65 -6.94
CA ASP A 47 16.08 9.09 -6.89
C ASP A 47 14.61 9.51 -6.82
N ARG A 48 13.69 8.59 -7.09
CA ARG A 48 12.24 8.82 -7.08
C ARG A 48 11.50 8.07 -5.97
N ILE A 49 12.21 7.36 -5.11
CA ILE A 49 11.60 6.58 -4.02
C ILE A 49 12.27 6.93 -2.71
N GLN A 50 11.47 7.28 -1.71
CA GLN A 50 11.90 7.38 -0.31
C GLN A 50 11.43 6.18 0.47
N PHE A 51 12.28 5.71 1.40
CA PHE A 51 11.94 4.68 2.37
C PHE A 51 12.17 5.19 3.78
N SER A 52 11.30 4.83 4.72
CA SER A 52 11.40 5.27 6.11
C SER A 52 10.81 4.23 7.07
N SER A 53 11.32 4.21 8.29
CA SER A 53 10.79 3.38 9.38
C SER A 53 9.69 4.09 10.20
N ILE A 54 9.21 5.24 9.77
CA ILE A 54 8.12 5.94 10.45
C ILE A 54 6.82 5.12 10.43
N GLN A 55 5.95 5.39 11.38
CA GLN A 55 4.62 4.80 11.42
C GLN A 55 3.67 5.53 10.44
N LEU A 56 2.59 4.85 10.05
CA LEU A 56 1.59 5.45 9.16
C LEU A 56 0.99 6.74 9.74
N SER A 57 0.81 6.81 11.05
CA SER A 57 0.32 8.01 11.75
C SER A 57 1.21 9.25 11.55
N ASP A 58 2.51 9.04 11.29
CA ASP A 58 3.48 10.11 11.08
C ASP A 58 3.54 10.60 9.63
N VAL A 59 2.98 9.85 8.69
CA VAL A 59 2.84 10.26 7.30
C VAL A 59 1.80 11.36 7.22
N LYS A 60 2.15 12.52 6.67
CA LYS A 60 1.27 13.70 6.63
C LYS A 60 0.64 13.93 5.26
N ASP A 61 1.31 13.50 4.22
CA ASP A 61 0.86 13.71 2.85
C ASP A 61 -0.26 12.74 2.44
N LYS A 62 -0.96 13.12 1.39
CA LYS A 62 -1.93 12.25 0.69
C LYS A 62 -1.35 11.81 -0.65
N TYR A 63 -1.78 10.62 -1.07
CA TYR A 63 -1.25 9.97 -2.26
C TYR A 63 -2.38 9.55 -3.20
N ASP A 64 -2.14 9.63 -4.49
CA ASP A 64 -3.11 9.17 -5.51
C ASP A 64 -3.34 7.66 -5.45
N VAL A 65 -2.32 6.92 -5.00
CA VAL A 65 -2.40 5.47 -4.81
C VAL A 65 -1.77 5.12 -3.47
N VAL A 66 -2.50 4.37 -2.66
CA VAL A 66 -2.01 3.76 -1.41
C VAL A 66 -2.14 2.25 -1.54
N VAL A 67 -1.06 1.53 -1.27
CA VAL A 67 -1.08 0.06 -1.25
C VAL A 67 -0.59 -0.47 0.08
N ALA A 68 -1.11 -1.63 0.49
CA ALA A 68 -0.67 -2.35 1.67
C ALA A 68 -0.81 -3.86 1.43
N ASN A 69 0.31 -4.57 1.44
CA ASN A 69 0.36 -6.02 1.34
C ASN A 69 0.85 -6.59 2.68
N ILE A 70 -0.04 -6.65 3.65
CA ILE A 70 0.22 -7.06 5.03
C ILE A 70 -0.94 -7.92 5.56
N HIS A 71 -0.77 -8.49 6.76
CA HIS A 71 -1.79 -9.33 7.38
C HIS A 71 -3.13 -8.61 7.55
N GLU A 72 -4.21 -9.35 7.38
CA GLU A 72 -5.59 -8.82 7.39
C GLU A 72 -5.95 -8.10 8.70
N ASP A 73 -5.54 -8.66 9.84
CA ASP A 73 -5.79 -8.06 11.15
C ASP A 73 -5.12 -6.67 11.29
N ILE A 74 -3.90 -6.52 10.75
CA ILE A 74 -3.21 -5.22 10.72
C ILE A 74 -3.90 -4.26 9.75
N LEU A 75 -4.34 -4.74 8.58
CA LEU A 75 -5.10 -3.91 7.62
C LEU A 75 -6.37 -3.35 8.28
N ARG A 76 -7.10 -4.18 9.03
CA ARG A 76 -8.30 -3.71 9.74
C ARG A 76 -8.00 -2.68 10.81
N GLN A 77 -6.91 -2.87 11.56
CA GLN A 77 -6.47 -1.90 12.58
C GLN A 77 -6.10 -0.57 11.96
N LEU A 78 -5.45 -0.58 10.80
CA LEU A 78 -4.97 0.62 10.10
C LEU A 78 -5.99 1.22 9.14
N ALA A 79 -7.19 0.64 9.01
CA ALA A 79 -8.15 1.04 7.98
C ALA A 79 -8.44 2.55 7.96
N GLY A 80 -8.74 3.12 9.12
CA GLY A 80 -9.02 4.55 9.23
C GLY A 80 -7.83 5.41 8.81
N GLU A 81 -6.62 5.06 9.24
CA GLU A 81 -5.40 5.80 8.88
C GLU A 81 -5.07 5.66 7.40
N LEU A 82 -5.18 4.46 6.84
CA LEU A 82 -4.95 4.22 5.40
C LEU A 82 -5.84 5.11 4.54
N VAL A 83 -7.13 5.16 4.84
CA VAL A 83 -8.09 5.99 4.08
C VAL A 83 -7.73 7.47 4.14
N THR A 84 -7.27 7.97 5.28
CA THR A 84 -6.88 9.39 5.42
C THR A 84 -5.66 9.77 4.60
N ARG A 85 -4.85 8.80 4.15
CA ARG A 85 -3.66 9.03 3.31
C ARG A 85 -3.96 8.97 1.81
N ILE A 86 -5.20 8.70 1.43
CA ILE A 86 -5.60 8.67 0.03
C ILE A 86 -6.09 10.06 -0.38
N ALA A 87 -5.60 10.55 -1.51
CA ALA A 87 -6.09 11.78 -2.12
C ALA A 87 -7.56 11.60 -2.59
N PRO A 88 -8.36 12.67 -2.66
CA PRO A 88 -9.72 12.58 -3.20
C PRO A 88 -9.74 11.89 -4.57
N GLY A 89 -10.58 10.86 -4.72
CA GLY A 89 -10.65 10.05 -5.94
C GLY A 89 -9.48 9.11 -6.17
N GLY A 90 -8.58 9.00 -5.20
CA GLY A 90 -7.42 8.11 -5.26
C GLY A 90 -7.79 6.65 -5.04
N TRP A 91 -6.79 5.79 -5.22
CA TRP A 91 -6.93 4.35 -5.19
C TRP A 91 -6.33 3.73 -3.93
N LEU A 92 -6.99 2.68 -3.45
CA LEU A 92 -6.49 1.77 -2.42
C LEU A 92 -6.31 0.37 -3.01
N GLY A 93 -5.14 -0.22 -2.81
CA GLY A 93 -4.85 -1.61 -3.12
C GLY A 93 -4.46 -2.38 -1.86
N LEU A 94 -5.20 -3.42 -1.53
CA LEU A 94 -4.93 -4.29 -0.39
C LEU A 94 -4.61 -5.70 -0.87
N SER A 95 -3.64 -6.35 -0.26
CA SER A 95 -3.27 -7.73 -0.56
C SER A 95 -2.74 -8.43 0.69
N GLY A 96 -2.40 -9.72 0.57
CA GLY A 96 -2.01 -10.54 1.70
C GLY A 96 -3.23 -11.12 2.45
N VAL A 97 -4.36 -11.22 1.77
CA VAL A 97 -5.66 -11.58 2.33
C VAL A 97 -6.11 -12.93 1.77
N SER A 98 -6.51 -13.85 2.65
CA SER A 98 -7.12 -15.12 2.22
C SER A 98 -8.60 -14.92 1.83
N PRO A 99 -9.19 -15.85 1.02
CA PRO A 99 -10.59 -15.71 0.58
C PRO A 99 -11.59 -15.52 1.73
N GLY A 100 -11.40 -16.23 2.84
CA GLY A 100 -12.29 -16.13 4.00
C GLY A 100 -12.22 -14.82 4.77
N GLN A 101 -11.22 -13.98 4.51
CA GLN A 101 -11.00 -12.70 5.17
C GLN A 101 -11.55 -11.51 4.38
N VAL A 102 -11.86 -11.68 3.11
CA VAL A 102 -12.25 -10.59 2.18
C VAL A 102 -13.45 -9.82 2.68
N SER A 103 -14.53 -10.51 3.06
CA SER A 103 -15.77 -9.88 3.53
C SER A 103 -15.54 -9.01 4.78
N ARG A 104 -14.82 -9.53 5.73
CA ARG A 104 -14.47 -8.85 6.99
C ARG A 104 -13.60 -7.62 6.74
N LEU A 105 -12.63 -7.74 5.83
CA LEU A 105 -11.77 -6.63 5.46
C LEU A 105 -12.55 -5.53 4.74
N ARG A 106 -13.41 -5.87 3.80
CA ARG A 106 -14.28 -4.90 3.11
C ARG A 106 -15.11 -4.07 4.08
N SER A 107 -15.64 -4.70 5.12
CA SER A 107 -16.44 -4.02 6.14
C SER A 107 -15.65 -2.99 6.95
N ALA A 108 -14.34 -3.15 7.07
CA ALA A 108 -13.47 -2.21 7.76
C ALA A 108 -13.20 -0.93 6.93
N PHE A 109 -13.44 -0.97 5.62
CA PHE A 109 -13.18 0.13 4.68
C PHE A 109 -14.47 0.66 4.05
N SER A 110 -15.42 1.10 4.89
CA SER A 110 -16.76 1.53 4.45
C SER A 110 -16.76 2.72 3.47
N ASN A 111 -15.71 3.52 3.47
CA ASN A 111 -15.56 4.69 2.58
C ASN A 111 -14.84 4.36 1.26
N ILE A 112 -14.57 3.08 1.02
CA ILE A 112 -13.92 2.61 -0.20
C ILE A 112 -14.93 1.82 -1.02
N ASP A 113 -15.06 2.18 -2.28
CA ASP A 113 -15.79 1.39 -3.27
C ASP A 113 -14.81 0.41 -3.92
N PHE A 114 -14.88 -0.85 -3.49
CA PHE A 114 -14.02 -1.91 -4.04
C PHE A 114 -14.59 -2.38 -5.38
N GLU A 115 -13.97 -1.93 -6.44
CA GLU A 115 -14.37 -2.21 -7.82
C GLU A 115 -13.88 -3.58 -8.31
N ASP A 116 -12.78 -4.09 -7.77
CA ASP A 116 -12.16 -5.33 -8.21
C ASP A 116 -11.63 -6.14 -7.03
N VAL A 117 -11.87 -7.44 -7.07
CA VAL A 117 -11.28 -8.43 -6.15
C VAL A 117 -10.67 -9.52 -7.00
N ARG A 118 -9.36 -9.66 -6.93
CA ARG A 118 -8.60 -10.65 -7.70
C ARG A 118 -8.07 -11.73 -6.80
N GLU A 119 -8.25 -12.96 -7.23
CA GLU A 119 -7.72 -14.14 -6.55
C GLU A 119 -6.57 -14.73 -7.37
N MET A 120 -5.47 -15.02 -6.67
CA MET A 120 -4.35 -15.77 -7.24
C MET A 120 -3.86 -16.77 -6.19
N GLN A 121 -4.02 -18.07 -6.50
CA GLN A 121 -3.78 -19.16 -5.57
C GLN A 121 -4.61 -18.99 -4.28
N GLU A 122 -3.97 -18.86 -3.12
CA GLU A 122 -4.61 -18.66 -1.81
C GLU A 122 -4.74 -17.18 -1.41
N TRP A 123 -4.34 -16.24 -2.27
CA TRP A 123 -4.30 -14.82 -1.96
C TRP A 123 -5.30 -14.01 -2.77
N ASN A 124 -5.86 -13.00 -2.13
CA ASN A 124 -6.74 -12.03 -2.76
C ASN A 124 -6.15 -10.64 -2.70
N ALA A 125 -6.40 -9.87 -3.76
CA ALA A 125 -6.15 -8.44 -3.80
C ALA A 125 -7.49 -7.71 -3.98
N LEU A 126 -7.70 -6.68 -3.18
CA LEU A 126 -8.85 -5.79 -3.24
C LEU A 126 -8.39 -4.44 -3.77
N ILE A 127 -9.07 -3.94 -4.79
CA ILE A 127 -8.75 -2.66 -5.42
C ILE A 127 -10.00 -1.80 -5.41
N GLY A 128 -9.91 -0.60 -4.87
CA GLY A 128 -11.05 0.30 -4.78
C GLY A 128 -10.66 1.77 -4.78
N ARG A 129 -11.66 2.61 -4.87
CA ARG A 129 -11.51 4.07 -4.85
C ARG A 129 -12.16 4.68 -3.62
N VAL A 130 -11.59 5.78 -3.17
CA VAL A 130 -12.26 6.62 -2.16
C VAL A 130 -13.51 7.24 -2.76
N ASN A 131 -14.65 7.06 -2.09
CA ASN A 131 -15.88 7.73 -2.47
C ASN A 131 -15.69 9.25 -2.36
N ILE A 132 -15.94 9.94 -3.46
CA ILE A 132 -16.00 11.40 -3.50
C ILE A 132 -17.45 11.74 -3.18
N GLU A 133 -17.69 12.15 -1.94
CA GLU A 133 -18.95 12.81 -1.59
C GLU A 133 -18.90 14.30 -1.97
#